data_f6725ec29671df449e861cdc3f882cce
#
_entry.id   f6725ec29671df449e861cdc3f882cce
#
_cell.length_a   1.000
_cell.length_b   1.000
_cell.length_c   1.000
_cell.angle_alpha   90.00
_cell.angle_beta   90.00
_cell.angle_gamma   90.00
#
_symmetry.space_group_name_H-M   'P 1'
#
loop_
_entity.id
_entity.type
_entity.pdbx_description
1 polymer ?
#
loop_
_entity_poly.entity_id
_entity_poly.type
_entity_poly.pdbx_seq_one_letter_code
_entity_poly.pdbx_strand_id
1 'polypeptide(L)'
;MKIKFYGIIAILSTFLNADIIISPDELPSISKEFLKNNFQAPIGIVQRDKHAYEVYLSDGTELEFESDGSWKEIESKVFPFDLNFLPPNLTNIIKNKFPNTKAREIERKINYYKIKLTNNIEVHIDFNGTILYTEYDD
;
A
#
# COMPACT_ATOMS: atom_id res chain seq x y z
N MET A 1 3.41 -17.53 -17.55
CA MET A 1 2.97 -16.98 -17.71
C MET A 1 1.70 -16.84 -17.83
N LYS A 2 0.87 -16.65 -17.59
CA LYS A 2 -0.36 -16.61 -17.62
C LYS A 2 -0.80 -15.38 -17.26
N ILE A 3 -1.34 -14.81 -16.89
CA ILE A 3 -1.68 -13.69 -16.40
C ILE A 3 -2.19 -12.69 -17.21
N LYS A 4 -2.02 -12.51 -18.35
CA LYS A 4 -2.39 -11.40 -19.10
C LYS A 4 -3.85 -11.17 -19.20
N PHE A 5 -4.67 -12.16 -19.12
CA PHE A 5 -6.10 -11.96 -19.30
C PHE A 5 -6.74 -11.21 -18.16
N TYR A 6 -6.15 -11.30 -16.98
CA TYR A 6 -6.71 -10.59 -15.86
C TYR A 6 -6.68 -9.10 -16.08
N GLY A 7 -5.64 -8.61 -16.70
CA GLY A 7 -5.51 -7.19 -16.94
C GLY A 7 -6.61 -6.66 -17.82
N ILE A 8 -7.00 -7.44 -18.82
CA ILE A 8 -8.04 -7.00 -19.72
C ILE A 8 -9.37 -6.91 -19.01
N ILE A 9 -9.67 -7.90 -18.18
CA ILE A 9 -10.93 -7.88 -17.43
C ILE A 9 -10.96 -6.70 -16.48
N ALA A 10 -9.83 -6.42 -15.84
CA ALA A 10 -9.76 -5.29 -14.93
C ALA A 10 -10.02 -3.99 -15.64
N ILE A 11 -9.53 -3.83 -16.86
CA ILE A 11 -9.77 -2.61 -17.62
C ILE A 11 -11.24 -2.42 -17.90
N LEU A 12 -11.92 -3.49 -18.28
CA LEU A 12 -13.35 -3.40 -18.53
C LEU A 12 -14.12 -3.02 -17.29
N SER A 13 -13.73 -3.61 -16.15
CA SER A 13 -14.38 -3.27 -14.90
C SER A 13 -14.20 -1.80 -14.56
N THR A 14 -13.02 -1.27 -14.82
CA THR A 14 -12.75 0.14 -14.57
C THR A 14 -13.65 1.03 -15.40
N PHE A 15 -13.90 0.63 -16.62
CA PHE A 15 -14.79 1.38 -17.46
C PHE A 15 -16.19 1.47 -16.88
N LEU A 16 -16.70 0.37 -16.36
CA LEU A 16 -18.05 0.33 -15.83
C LEU A 16 -18.16 1.05 -14.49
N ASN A 17 -17.06 1.14 -13.75
CA ASN A 17 -17.07 1.74 -12.43
C ASN A 17 -16.01 2.82 -12.35
N ALA A 18 -16.11 3.80 -13.25
CA ALA A 18 -15.11 4.84 -13.33
C ALA A 18 -15.00 5.58 -12.01
N ASP A 19 -13.76 5.82 -11.57
CA ASP A 19 -13.49 6.57 -10.37
C ASP A 19 -13.79 8.04 -10.60
N ILE A 20 -14.11 8.73 -9.52
CA ILE A 20 -14.36 10.15 -9.55
C ILE A 20 -13.16 10.85 -8.94
N ILE A 21 -12.62 11.84 -9.62
CA ILE A 21 -11.55 12.66 -9.09
C ILE A 21 -12.16 13.62 -8.08
N ILE A 22 -11.58 13.68 -6.89
CA ILE A 22 -12.07 14.54 -5.82
C ILE A 22 -10.93 15.42 -5.31
N SER A 23 -11.29 16.44 -4.54
CA SER A 23 -10.30 17.28 -3.88
C SER A 23 -9.65 16.50 -2.74
N PRO A 24 -8.35 16.69 -2.50
CA PRO A 24 -7.70 16.08 -1.34
C PRO A 24 -8.40 16.39 -0.02
N ASP A 25 -9.07 17.53 0.08
CA ASP A 25 -9.78 17.89 1.30
C ASP A 25 -10.95 16.97 1.59
N GLU A 26 -11.42 16.24 0.60
CA GLU A 26 -12.55 15.32 0.78
C GLU A 26 -12.13 13.96 1.30
N LEU A 27 -10.83 13.73 1.47
CA LEU A 27 -10.39 12.49 2.09
C LEU A 27 -10.83 12.44 3.55
N PRO A 28 -11.11 11.24 4.09
CA PRO A 28 -11.35 11.11 5.51
C PRO A 28 -10.19 11.66 6.34
N SER A 29 -10.50 12.15 7.52
CA SER A 29 -9.49 12.77 8.38
C SER A 29 -8.33 11.84 8.68
N ILE A 30 -8.62 10.56 8.94
CA ILE A 30 -7.56 9.64 9.30
C ILE A 30 -6.64 9.37 8.11
N SER A 31 -7.16 9.43 6.89
CA SER A 31 -6.32 9.30 5.70
C SER A 31 -5.39 10.50 5.56
N LYS A 32 -5.93 11.70 5.77
CA LYS A 32 -5.12 12.91 5.68
C LYS A 32 -4.02 12.92 6.73
N GLU A 33 -4.34 12.46 7.92
CA GLU A 33 -3.36 12.40 8.99
C GLU A 33 -2.28 11.36 8.71
N PHE A 34 -2.68 10.21 8.19
CA PHE A 34 -1.73 9.17 7.83
C PHE A 34 -0.74 9.67 6.78
N LEU A 35 -1.24 10.35 5.77
CA LEU A 35 -0.38 10.90 4.72
C LEU A 35 0.58 11.94 5.29
N LYS A 36 0.07 12.84 6.11
CA LYS A 36 0.88 13.89 6.70
C LYS A 36 2.00 13.33 7.59
N ASN A 37 1.70 12.27 8.32
CA ASN A 37 2.65 11.72 9.28
C ASN A 37 3.69 10.82 8.64
N ASN A 38 3.41 10.27 7.47
CA ASN A 38 4.26 9.20 6.93
C ASN A 38 4.85 9.49 5.56
N PHE A 39 4.38 10.49 4.86
CA PHE A 39 4.87 10.80 3.51
C PHE A 39 5.10 12.28 3.35
N GLN A 40 6.19 12.64 2.67
CA GLN A 40 6.54 14.04 2.49
C GLN A 40 6.09 14.59 1.14
N ALA A 41 5.96 13.72 0.15
CA ALA A 41 5.59 14.16 -1.19
C ALA A 41 4.16 14.70 -1.20
N PRO A 42 3.91 15.78 -1.94
CA PRO A 42 2.55 16.33 -2.01
C PRO A 42 1.61 15.38 -2.74
N ILE A 43 0.33 15.54 -2.43
CA ILE A 43 -0.72 14.80 -3.10
C ILE A 43 -0.88 15.36 -4.51
N GLY A 44 -0.88 14.48 -5.49
CA GLY A 44 -1.15 14.86 -6.88
C GLY A 44 -2.62 14.72 -7.22
N ILE A 45 -3.14 13.49 -7.19
CA ILE A 45 -4.51 13.20 -7.57
C ILE A 45 -5.14 12.31 -6.52
N VAL A 46 -6.41 12.55 -6.22
CA VAL A 46 -7.22 11.68 -5.38
C VAL A 46 -8.41 11.22 -6.18
N GLN A 47 -8.66 9.92 -6.16
CA GLN A 47 -9.82 9.32 -6.82
C GLN A 47 -10.64 8.56 -5.78
N ARG A 48 -11.94 8.48 -6.01
CA ARG A 48 -12.85 7.77 -5.12
C ARG A 48 -13.77 6.88 -5.94
N ASP A 49 -13.94 5.66 -5.48
CA ASP A 49 -15.03 4.82 -5.97
C ASP A 49 -15.92 4.44 -4.79
N LYS A 50 -16.82 3.47 -4.98
CA LYS A 50 -17.76 3.10 -3.92
C LYS A 50 -17.07 2.59 -2.68
N HIS A 51 -15.91 1.98 -2.82
CA HIS A 51 -15.32 1.18 -1.77
C HIS A 51 -13.99 1.68 -1.27
N ALA A 52 -13.38 2.64 -1.95
CA ALA A 52 -12.00 3.01 -1.65
C ALA A 52 -11.66 4.40 -2.14
N TYR A 53 -10.58 4.94 -1.59
CA TYR A 53 -9.95 6.15 -2.09
C TYR A 53 -8.57 5.77 -2.59
N GLU A 54 -8.15 6.33 -3.71
CA GLU A 54 -6.81 6.13 -4.24
C GLU A 54 -6.11 7.47 -4.28
N VAL A 55 -4.90 7.51 -3.73
CA VAL A 55 -4.11 8.73 -3.65
C VAL A 55 -2.82 8.51 -4.39
N TYR A 56 -2.51 9.43 -5.30
CA TYR A 56 -1.27 9.39 -6.08
C TYR A 56 -0.43 10.57 -5.64
N LEU A 57 0.72 10.30 -5.04
CA LEU A 57 1.64 11.35 -4.63
C LEU A 57 2.53 11.75 -5.80
N SER A 58 3.10 12.95 -5.70
CA SER A 58 3.91 13.48 -6.79
C SER A 58 5.19 12.69 -7.04
N ASP A 59 5.63 11.87 -6.09
CA ASP A 59 6.84 11.08 -6.23
C ASP A 59 6.57 9.67 -6.79
N GLY A 60 5.34 9.40 -7.21
CA GLY A 60 4.99 8.09 -7.77
C GLY A 60 4.47 7.09 -6.76
N THR A 61 4.35 7.47 -5.49
CA THR A 61 3.76 6.60 -4.48
C THR A 61 2.25 6.56 -4.66
N GLU A 62 1.67 5.36 -4.59
CA GLU A 62 0.22 5.17 -4.70
C GLU A 62 -0.27 4.56 -3.41
N LEU A 63 -1.34 5.12 -2.87
CA LEU A 63 -1.94 4.59 -1.66
C LEU A 63 -3.42 4.33 -1.87
N GLU A 64 -3.90 3.24 -1.33
CA GLU A 64 -5.33 2.93 -1.32
C GLU A 64 -5.82 2.96 0.12
N PHE A 65 -6.94 3.66 0.34
CA PHE A 65 -7.59 3.73 1.65
C PHE A 65 -8.98 3.12 1.53
N GLU A 66 -9.42 2.46 2.57
CA GLU A 66 -10.77 1.92 2.61
C GLU A 66 -11.77 3.06 2.81
N SER A 67 -13.06 2.74 2.68
CA SER A 67 -14.08 3.77 2.78
C SER A 67 -14.10 4.46 4.13
N ASP A 68 -13.61 3.81 5.18
CA ASP A 68 -13.52 4.42 6.50
C ASP A 68 -12.26 5.26 6.67
N GLY A 69 -11.41 5.29 5.67
CA GLY A 69 -10.19 6.10 5.70
C GLY A 69 -8.93 5.38 6.16
N SER A 70 -9.03 4.11 6.58
CA SER A 70 -7.84 3.36 6.98
C SER A 70 -7.06 2.93 5.75
N TRP A 71 -5.71 2.93 5.83
CA TRP A 71 -4.91 2.54 4.68
C TRP A 71 -5.06 1.04 4.42
N LYS A 72 -5.02 0.68 3.16
CA LYS A 72 -5.12 -0.72 2.76
C LYS A 72 -3.90 -1.17 2.00
N GLU A 73 -3.40 -0.37 1.10
CA GLU A 73 -2.27 -0.75 0.26
C GLU A 73 -1.43 0.47 -0.05
N ILE A 74 -0.11 0.29 -0.06
CA ILE A 74 0.84 1.34 -0.43
C ILE A 74 1.85 0.72 -1.37
N GLU A 75 2.08 1.38 -2.50
CA GLU A 75 3.03 0.91 -3.48
C GLU A 75 3.88 2.08 -3.96
N SER A 76 5.19 1.88 -4.00
CA SER A 76 6.10 2.90 -4.54
C SER A 76 7.03 2.27 -5.53
N LYS A 77 7.05 2.80 -6.74
CA LYS A 77 7.89 2.27 -7.80
C LYS A 77 9.26 2.92 -7.84
N VAL A 78 9.38 4.11 -7.26
CA VAL A 78 10.62 4.86 -7.35
C VAL A 78 11.34 4.94 -6.02
N PHE A 79 10.65 5.40 -4.97
CA PHE A 79 11.27 5.61 -3.67
C PHE A 79 10.70 4.66 -2.65
N PRO A 80 11.50 3.74 -2.09
CA PRO A 80 11.01 2.85 -1.06
C PRO A 80 10.63 3.62 0.20
N PHE A 81 9.82 3.04 1.06
CA PHE A 81 9.33 3.70 2.25
C PHE A 81 9.58 2.85 3.50
N ASP A 82 9.60 3.54 4.65
CA ASP A 82 9.77 2.88 5.93
C ASP A 82 8.45 2.28 6.40
N LEU A 83 8.55 1.25 7.23
CA LEU A 83 7.38 0.58 7.78
C LEU A 83 7.08 1.05 9.21
N ASN A 84 7.46 2.28 9.55
CA ASN A 84 7.31 2.77 10.91
C ASN A 84 5.85 3.00 11.30
N PHE A 85 4.94 2.99 10.34
CA PHE A 85 3.51 3.12 10.66
C PHE A 85 2.89 1.81 11.13
N LEU A 86 3.60 0.69 11.02
CA LEU A 86 3.13 -0.57 11.59
C LEU A 86 3.33 -0.56 13.11
N PRO A 87 2.64 -1.44 13.84
CA PRO A 87 2.93 -1.59 15.26
C PRO A 87 4.43 -1.85 15.47
N PRO A 88 5.05 -1.25 16.51
CA PRO A 88 6.50 -1.32 16.67
C PRO A 88 7.06 -2.74 16.74
N ASN A 89 6.33 -3.67 17.33
CA ASN A 89 6.83 -5.05 17.41
C ASN A 89 6.97 -5.65 16.00
N LEU A 90 6.04 -5.36 15.09
CA LEU A 90 6.12 -5.88 13.73
C LEU A 90 7.26 -5.23 12.97
N THR A 91 7.40 -3.92 13.11
CA THR A 91 8.50 -3.20 12.46
C THR A 91 9.85 -3.75 12.92
N ASN A 92 9.98 -4.02 14.22
CA ASN A 92 11.24 -4.54 14.76
C ASN A 92 11.53 -5.95 14.26
N ILE A 93 10.51 -6.80 14.16
CA ILE A 93 10.70 -8.15 13.65
C ILE A 93 11.22 -8.11 12.23
N ILE A 94 10.63 -7.25 11.40
CA ILE A 94 11.05 -7.15 10.00
C ILE A 94 12.47 -6.58 9.91
N LYS A 95 12.78 -5.56 10.68
CA LYS A 95 14.11 -4.96 10.66
C LYS A 95 15.18 -5.95 11.11
N ASN A 96 14.88 -6.76 12.11
CA ASN A 96 15.84 -7.72 12.61
C ASN A 96 16.06 -8.89 11.64
N LYS A 97 14.99 -9.33 10.99
CA LYS A 97 15.08 -10.47 10.09
C LYS A 97 15.63 -10.03 8.73
N PHE A 98 15.31 -8.84 8.27
CA PHE A 98 15.73 -8.33 6.97
C PHE A 98 16.37 -6.96 7.14
N PRO A 99 17.59 -6.92 7.70
CA PRO A 99 18.24 -5.64 7.95
C PRO A 99 18.56 -4.90 6.65
N ASN A 100 18.62 -3.59 6.75
CA ASN A 100 18.97 -2.72 5.62
C ASN A 100 17.98 -2.80 4.47
N THR A 101 16.72 -3.09 4.76
CA THR A 101 15.69 -3.08 3.74
C THR A 101 14.64 -2.01 4.07
N LYS A 102 13.94 -1.59 3.04
CA LYS A 102 12.73 -0.78 3.14
C LYS A 102 11.67 -1.47 2.32
N ALA A 103 10.47 -0.93 2.32
CA ALA A 103 9.36 -1.52 1.61
C ALA A 103 9.13 -0.85 0.27
N ARG A 104 8.75 -1.64 -0.71
CA ARG A 104 8.26 -1.12 -1.98
C ARG A 104 6.76 -1.27 -2.08
N GLU A 105 6.19 -2.20 -1.33
CA GLU A 105 4.76 -2.44 -1.35
C GLU A 105 4.34 -3.05 -0.04
N ILE A 106 3.19 -2.65 0.47
CA ILE A 106 2.57 -3.34 1.59
C ILE A 106 1.07 -3.35 1.38
N GLU A 107 0.47 -4.49 1.67
CA GLU A 107 -0.98 -4.63 1.60
C GLU A 107 -1.48 -5.24 2.89
N ARG A 108 -2.52 -4.64 3.49
CA ARG A 108 -3.13 -5.17 4.72
C ARG A 108 -4.24 -6.12 4.33
N LYS A 109 -4.04 -7.38 4.61
CA LYS A 109 -5.05 -8.41 4.38
C LYS A 109 -5.92 -8.57 5.63
N ILE A 110 -6.79 -9.56 5.64
CA ILE A 110 -7.71 -9.74 6.75
C ILE A 110 -6.97 -10.05 8.05
N ASN A 111 -5.94 -10.87 8.01
CA ASN A 111 -5.23 -11.26 9.21
C ASN A 111 -3.72 -11.23 9.09
N TYR A 112 -3.17 -10.64 8.02
CA TYR A 112 -1.72 -10.52 7.87
C TYR A 112 -1.40 -9.37 6.93
N TYR A 113 -0.11 -8.99 6.92
CA TYR A 113 0.40 -8.00 5.96
C TYR A 113 1.26 -8.73 4.93
N LYS A 114 1.08 -8.36 3.66
CA LYS A 114 1.93 -8.81 2.58
C LYS A 114 2.86 -7.66 2.24
N ILE A 115 4.17 -7.87 2.34
CA ILE A 115 5.16 -6.80 2.19
C ILE A 115 6.19 -7.21 1.16
N LYS A 116 6.48 -6.32 0.20
CA LYS A 116 7.60 -6.50 -0.71
C LYS A 116 8.72 -5.57 -0.28
N LEU A 117 9.88 -6.14 -0.05
CA LEU A 117 11.05 -5.40 0.43
C LEU A 117 11.99 -5.05 -0.73
N THR A 118 12.91 -4.14 -0.45
CA THR A 118 13.85 -3.67 -1.48
C THR A 118 14.84 -4.73 -1.94
N ASN A 119 14.98 -5.83 -1.19
CA ASN A 119 15.84 -6.95 -1.59
C ASN A 119 15.06 -8.01 -2.39
N ASN A 120 13.87 -7.66 -2.86
CA ASN A 120 13.00 -8.53 -3.65
C ASN A 120 12.45 -9.73 -2.88
N ILE A 121 12.42 -9.64 -1.56
CA ILE A 121 11.78 -10.66 -0.75
C ILE A 121 10.36 -10.22 -0.44
N GLU A 122 9.41 -11.10 -0.68
CA GLU A 122 8.03 -10.91 -0.27
C GLU A 122 7.84 -11.60 1.07
N VAL A 123 7.27 -10.90 2.04
CA VAL A 123 7.08 -11.39 3.39
C VAL A 123 5.61 -11.33 3.74
N HIS A 124 5.08 -12.41 4.30
CA HIS A 124 3.73 -12.38 4.88
C HIS A 124 3.91 -12.52 6.39
N ILE A 125 3.46 -11.52 7.13
CA ILE A 125 3.58 -11.52 8.58
C ILE A 125 2.20 -11.25 9.18
N ASP A 126 1.78 -12.07 10.15
CA ASP A 126 0.46 -11.87 10.72
C ASP A 126 0.49 -10.74 11.75
N PHE A 127 -0.68 -10.36 12.25
CA PHE A 127 -0.77 -9.21 13.15
C PHE A 127 -0.13 -9.48 14.51
N ASN A 128 0.17 -10.73 14.82
CA ASN A 128 0.86 -11.10 16.06
C ASN A 128 2.37 -11.13 15.91
N GLY A 129 2.87 -10.96 14.70
CA GLY A 129 4.31 -10.93 14.46
C GLY A 129 4.89 -12.25 13.99
N THR A 130 4.05 -13.23 13.63
CA THR A 130 4.53 -14.49 13.08
C THR A 130 4.73 -14.36 11.58
N ILE A 131 5.92 -14.70 11.12
CA ILE A 131 6.19 -14.71 9.68
C ILE A 131 5.62 -16.01 9.13
N LEU A 132 4.61 -15.87 8.27
CA LEU A 132 3.89 -17.00 7.71
C LEU A 132 4.55 -17.53 6.45
N TYR A 133 5.29 -16.66 5.73
CA TYR A 133 5.72 -17.00 4.40
C TYR A 133 6.77 -15.99 3.94
N THR A 134 7.80 -16.47 3.26
CA THR A 134 8.74 -15.58 2.59
C THR A 134 9.07 -16.21 1.24
N GLU A 135 9.27 -15.35 0.25
CA GLU A 135 9.59 -15.80 -1.09
C GLU A 135 10.48 -14.75 -1.75
N TYR A 136 11.48 -15.21 -2.47
CA TYR A 136 12.31 -14.32 -3.27
C TYR A 136 11.59 -14.11 -4.59
N ASP A 137 11.37 -12.84 -4.93
CA ASP A 137 10.58 -12.49 -6.09
C ASP A 137 11.51 -11.89 -7.14
N ASP A 138 11.77 -12.60 -8.20
CA ASP A 138 12.68 -12.16 -9.27
C ASP A 138 12.17 -10.94 -10.01
#